data_5aa26f724759202d755f2e19aa73578c
#
_entry.id   5aa26f724759202d755f2e19aa73578c
#
_cell.length_a   1.000
_cell.length_b   1.000
_cell.length_c   1.000
_cell.angle_alpha   90.00
_cell.angle_beta   90.00
_cell.angle_gamma   90.00
#
_symmetry.space_group_name_H-M   'P 1'
#
loop_
_entity.id
_entity.type
_entity.pdbx_description
1 polymer ?
#
loop_
_entity_poly.entity_id
_entity_poly.type
_entity_poly.pdbx_seq_one_letter_code
_entity_poly.pdbx_strand_id
1 'polypeptide(L)'
;MSPNQDQGRHGVVAVIREQDKLLVIRRSEFVRAPNLLCLPGGGIETGESFEQAMHRELMEELQLQVDIERHLWSSETRWGTKLEWLLCHRLPGSEPIANTAEVAEFYWLSINEMRPRNDLLGSLPDFFNAIDAQVIRW
;
A
#
# COMPACT_ATOMS: atom_id res chain seq x y z
N MET A 1 -18.92 -9.75 -17.19
CA MET A 1 -18.10 -9.26 -16.09
C MET A 1 -18.89 -9.24 -14.81
N SER A 2 -18.32 -9.75 -13.75
CA SER A 2 -18.99 -9.79 -12.46
C SER A 2 -19.20 -8.38 -11.90
N PRO A 3 -20.42 -8.03 -11.42
CA PRO A 3 -20.61 -6.76 -10.71
C PRO A 3 -19.82 -6.68 -9.41
N ASN A 4 -19.27 -7.80 -8.95
CA ASN A 4 -18.53 -7.90 -7.69
C ASN A 4 -17.04 -8.10 -7.94
N GLN A 5 -16.47 -7.32 -8.85
CA GLN A 5 -15.06 -7.45 -9.22
C GLN A 5 -14.09 -7.41 -8.04
N ASP A 6 -14.43 -6.67 -6.98
CA ASP A 6 -13.57 -6.53 -5.82
C ASP A 6 -13.87 -7.57 -4.73
N GLN A 7 -14.99 -8.28 -4.84
CA GLN A 7 -15.31 -9.33 -3.87
C GLN A 7 -14.39 -10.53 -4.08
N GLY A 8 -13.82 -11.00 -2.98
CA GLY A 8 -12.89 -12.12 -3.01
C GLY A 8 -11.49 -11.76 -3.50
N ARG A 9 -11.25 -10.50 -3.87
CA ARG A 9 -9.90 -10.04 -4.18
C ARG A 9 -9.07 -10.01 -2.91
N HIS A 10 -7.78 -10.24 -3.09
CA HIS A 10 -6.81 -10.25 -2.01
C HIS A 10 -5.61 -9.45 -2.46
N GLY A 11 -5.20 -8.49 -1.65
CA GLY A 11 -4.09 -7.61 -1.98
C GLY A 11 -3.12 -7.45 -0.83
N VAL A 12 -1.96 -6.93 -1.15
CA VAL A 12 -0.92 -6.57 -0.17
C VAL A 12 -0.71 -5.08 -0.19
N VAL A 13 -0.41 -4.52 0.99
CA VAL A 13 -0.10 -3.11 1.16
C VAL A 13 1.24 -3.01 1.88
N ALA A 14 2.16 -2.25 1.29
CA ALA A 14 3.51 -2.08 1.83
C ALA A 14 3.55 -0.89 2.78
N VAL A 15 3.80 -1.15 4.05
CA VAL A 15 4.07 -0.11 5.03
C VAL A 15 5.59 0.03 5.12
N ILE A 16 6.16 0.88 4.26
CA ILE A 16 7.61 1.07 4.16
C ILE A 16 7.96 2.27 5.01
N ARG A 17 8.58 2.00 6.15
CA ARG A 17 8.86 3.01 7.16
C ARG A 17 10.34 3.35 7.21
N GLU A 18 10.64 4.64 7.22
CA GLU A 18 11.96 5.19 7.54
C GLU A 18 11.75 6.28 8.58
N GLN A 19 12.27 6.06 9.79
CA GLN A 19 12.03 6.94 10.94
C GLN A 19 10.52 7.06 11.19
N ASP A 20 9.95 8.25 11.15
CA ASP A 20 8.52 8.49 11.35
C ASP A 20 7.75 8.65 10.04
N LYS A 21 8.38 8.37 8.90
CA LYS A 21 7.76 8.58 7.59
C LYS A 21 7.47 7.27 6.88
N LEU A 22 6.42 7.29 6.08
CA LEU A 22 6.02 6.18 5.23
C LEU A 22 6.17 6.58 3.77
N LEU A 23 6.51 5.60 2.92
CA LEU A 23 6.51 5.80 1.48
C LEU A 23 5.06 5.78 0.98
N VAL A 24 4.63 6.87 0.40
CA VAL A 24 3.27 7.11 -0.07
C VAL A 24 3.32 7.37 -1.56
N ILE A 25 2.37 6.81 -2.30
CA ILE A 25 2.29 7.05 -3.75
C ILE A 25 1.02 7.81 -4.08
N ARG A 26 1.11 8.62 -5.15
CA ARG A 26 -0.07 9.19 -5.80
C ARG A 26 -0.42 8.30 -6.97
N ARG A 27 -1.63 7.79 -6.97
CA ARG A 27 -2.12 6.93 -8.05
C ARG A 27 -2.19 7.74 -9.34
N SER A 28 -1.77 7.13 -10.45
CA SER A 28 -1.78 7.81 -11.74
C SER A 28 -3.22 8.06 -12.22
N GLU A 29 -3.37 8.92 -13.23
CA GLU A 29 -4.68 9.18 -13.83
C GLU A 29 -5.22 7.99 -14.63
N PHE A 30 -4.37 6.99 -14.92
CA PHE A 30 -4.71 5.85 -15.77
C PHE A 30 -5.23 4.63 -15.00
N VAL A 31 -5.24 4.68 -13.68
CA VAL A 31 -5.67 3.55 -12.84
C VAL A 31 -6.94 3.92 -12.06
N ARG A 32 -7.53 2.91 -11.42
CA ARG A 32 -8.70 3.12 -10.56
C ARG A 32 -8.35 4.06 -9.41
N ALA A 33 -9.37 4.81 -8.95
CA ALA A 33 -9.21 5.82 -7.91
C ALA A 33 -8.03 6.77 -8.23
N PRO A 34 -8.08 7.44 -9.41
CA PRO A 34 -6.95 8.22 -9.88
C PRO A 34 -6.65 9.40 -8.95
N ASN A 35 -5.38 9.78 -8.92
CA ASN A 35 -4.88 10.96 -8.21
C ASN A 35 -5.01 10.92 -6.69
N LEU A 36 -5.44 9.81 -6.11
CA LEU A 36 -5.49 9.64 -4.66
C LEU A 36 -4.15 9.15 -4.14
N LEU A 37 -3.86 9.47 -2.88
CA LEU A 37 -2.71 8.95 -2.17
C LEU A 37 -3.04 7.61 -1.54
N CYS A 38 -2.12 6.67 -1.62
CA CYS A 38 -2.21 5.39 -0.93
C CYS A 38 -0.80 4.86 -0.66
N LEU A 39 -0.71 3.78 0.10
CA LEU A 39 0.56 3.08 0.23
C LEU A 39 0.75 2.15 -0.97
N PRO A 40 2.01 1.84 -1.34
CA PRO A 40 2.26 0.94 -2.47
C PRO A 40 1.73 -0.47 -2.20
N GLY A 41 1.45 -1.20 -3.25
CA GLY A 41 0.98 -2.57 -3.17
C GLY A 41 0.11 -2.93 -4.35
N GLY A 42 -0.57 -4.05 -4.26
CA GLY A 42 -1.46 -4.49 -5.33
C GLY A 42 -2.00 -5.88 -5.09
N GLY A 43 -2.61 -6.46 -6.12
CA GLY A 43 -3.28 -7.74 -6.02
C GLY A 43 -2.33 -8.93 -5.91
N ILE A 44 -2.73 -9.90 -5.12
CA ILE A 44 -2.05 -11.19 -5.02
C ILE A 44 -2.52 -12.07 -6.17
N GLU A 45 -1.61 -12.61 -6.93
CA GLU A 45 -1.94 -13.53 -8.02
C GLU A 45 -2.05 -14.96 -7.50
N THR A 46 -2.79 -15.79 -8.23
CA THR A 46 -2.97 -17.19 -7.86
C THR A 46 -1.63 -17.88 -7.65
N GLY A 47 -1.47 -18.52 -6.50
CA GLY A 47 -0.25 -19.26 -6.16
C GLY A 47 0.85 -18.42 -5.53
N GLU A 48 0.68 -17.08 -5.45
CA GLU A 48 1.67 -16.24 -4.78
C GLU A 48 1.46 -16.22 -3.26
N SER A 49 2.56 -16.20 -2.52
CA SER A 49 2.52 -15.81 -1.12
C SER A 49 2.37 -14.29 -1.00
N PHE A 50 2.08 -13.79 0.20
CA PHE A 50 2.04 -12.35 0.45
C PHE A 50 3.38 -11.71 0.12
N GLU A 51 4.48 -12.35 0.51
CA GLU A 51 5.83 -11.85 0.26
C GLU A 51 6.15 -11.78 -1.23
N GLN A 52 5.80 -12.83 -1.97
CA GLN A 52 6.02 -12.85 -3.42
C GLN A 52 5.24 -11.74 -4.12
N ALA A 53 3.98 -11.58 -3.76
CA ALA A 53 3.13 -10.52 -4.31
C ALA A 53 3.71 -9.14 -3.99
N MET A 54 4.18 -8.95 -2.74
CA MET A 54 4.76 -7.69 -2.31
C MET A 54 6.00 -7.33 -3.13
N HIS A 55 6.94 -8.27 -3.26
CA HIS A 55 8.17 -8.00 -4.03
C HIS A 55 7.85 -7.70 -5.49
N ARG A 56 6.92 -8.45 -6.10
CA ARG A 56 6.51 -8.23 -7.48
C ARG A 56 5.87 -6.85 -7.67
N GLU A 57 4.90 -6.50 -6.81
CA GLU A 57 4.19 -5.24 -6.92
C GLU A 57 5.14 -4.04 -6.73
N LEU A 58 6.06 -4.12 -5.77
CA LEU A 58 7.00 -3.03 -5.55
C LEU A 58 7.97 -2.86 -6.71
N MET A 59 8.37 -3.97 -7.37
CA MET A 59 9.18 -3.88 -8.57
C MET A 59 8.40 -3.26 -9.74
N GLU A 60 7.14 -3.63 -9.90
CA GLU A 60 6.31 -3.09 -10.99
C GLU A 60 6.03 -1.60 -10.80
N GLU A 61 5.70 -1.18 -9.58
CA GLU A 61 5.29 0.18 -9.31
C GLU A 61 6.45 1.15 -9.13
N LEU A 62 7.52 0.71 -8.46
CA LEU A 62 8.56 1.60 -7.95
C LEU A 62 9.99 1.10 -8.19
N GLN A 63 10.19 -0.03 -8.85
CA GLN A 63 11.49 -0.69 -9.00
C GLN A 63 12.23 -0.76 -7.65
N LEU A 64 11.49 -1.04 -6.59
CA LEU A 64 11.98 -0.95 -5.22
C LEU A 64 12.14 -2.34 -4.62
N GLN A 65 13.28 -2.56 -3.95
CA GLN A 65 13.56 -3.76 -3.19
C GLN A 65 13.46 -3.47 -1.72
N VAL A 66 12.78 -4.34 -0.99
CA VAL A 66 12.56 -4.19 0.44
C VAL A 66 12.87 -5.49 1.17
N ASP A 67 13.06 -5.33 2.47
CA ASP A 67 13.07 -6.41 3.44
C ASP A 67 11.72 -6.38 4.15
N ILE A 68 11.01 -7.51 4.20
CA ILE A 68 9.71 -7.60 4.86
C ILE A 68 9.95 -8.03 6.30
N GLU A 69 9.60 -7.16 7.24
CA GLU A 69 9.80 -7.44 8.65
C GLU A 69 8.71 -8.34 9.21
N ARG A 70 7.45 -7.97 9.02
CA ARG A 70 6.32 -8.74 9.57
C ARG A 70 4.97 -8.28 9.01
N HIS A 71 3.99 -9.13 9.17
CA HIS A 71 2.59 -8.81 8.91
C HIS A 71 2.06 -7.91 10.03
N LEU A 72 1.43 -6.81 9.68
CA LEU A 72 0.88 -5.86 10.65
C LEU A 72 -0.61 -6.07 10.90
N TRP A 73 -1.38 -6.27 9.84
CA TRP A 73 -2.83 -6.17 9.94
C TRP A 73 -3.48 -6.75 8.70
N SER A 74 -4.67 -7.31 8.88
CA SER A 74 -5.55 -7.70 7.79
C SER A 74 -6.80 -6.85 7.85
N SER A 75 -7.20 -6.29 6.73
CA SER A 75 -8.42 -5.50 6.65
C SER A 75 -9.27 -5.95 5.49
N GLU A 76 -10.51 -5.49 5.47
CA GLU A 76 -11.40 -5.74 4.36
C GLU A 76 -12.08 -4.42 4.01
N THR A 77 -12.04 -4.07 2.71
CA THR A 77 -12.71 -2.87 2.25
C THR A 77 -14.22 -3.11 2.22
N ARG A 78 -14.99 -2.04 2.16
CA ARG A 78 -16.46 -2.16 2.02
C ARG A 78 -16.87 -2.87 0.72
N TRP A 79 -15.96 -3.00 -0.23
CA TRP A 79 -16.18 -3.71 -1.49
C TRP A 79 -15.82 -5.20 -1.42
N GLY A 80 -15.36 -5.67 -0.26
CA GLY A 80 -14.99 -7.06 -0.05
C GLY A 80 -13.56 -7.42 -0.45
N THR A 81 -12.71 -6.46 -0.73
CA THR A 81 -11.29 -6.71 -0.97
C THR A 81 -10.57 -6.90 0.36
N LYS A 82 -9.89 -8.02 0.52
CA LYS A 82 -9.04 -8.27 1.68
C LYS A 82 -7.66 -7.72 1.43
N LEU A 83 -7.12 -7.01 2.41
CA LEU A 83 -5.80 -6.40 2.33
C LEU A 83 -4.91 -6.90 3.47
N GLU A 84 -3.70 -7.32 3.11
CA GLU A 84 -2.68 -7.74 4.06
C GLU A 84 -1.62 -6.63 4.11
N TRP A 85 -1.46 -6.04 5.27
CA TRP A 85 -0.55 -4.92 5.48
C TRP A 85 0.75 -5.45 6.07
N LEU A 86 1.86 -5.24 5.36
CA LEU A 86 3.17 -5.77 5.75
C LEU A 86 4.13 -4.62 6.05
N LEU A 87 4.80 -4.70 7.19
CA LEU A 87 5.84 -3.74 7.55
C LEU A 87 7.11 -4.09 6.80
N CYS A 88 7.62 -3.15 6.05
CA CYS A 88 8.78 -3.32 5.18
C CYS A 88 9.81 -2.23 5.43
N HIS A 89 11.06 -2.55 5.08
CA HIS A 89 12.16 -1.61 5.13
C HIS A 89 12.85 -1.63 3.76
N ARG A 90 13.09 -0.44 3.23
CA ARG A 90 13.81 -0.31 1.96
C ARG A 90 15.22 -0.86 2.12
N LEU A 91 15.68 -1.68 1.18
CA LEU A 91 17.06 -2.16 1.19
C LEU A 91 18.02 -0.99 0.91
N PRO A 92 19.20 -0.98 1.58
CA PRO A 92 20.21 0.05 1.31
C PRO A 92 20.56 0.09 -0.18
N GLY A 93 20.56 1.29 -0.74
CA GLY A 93 20.88 1.50 -2.15
C GLY A 93 19.73 1.30 -3.11
N SER A 94 18.57 0.80 -2.66
CA SER A 94 17.39 0.68 -3.50
C SER A 94 16.56 1.96 -3.39
N GLU A 95 16.48 2.73 -4.47
CA GLU A 95 15.74 3.98 -4.50
C GLU A 95 14.46 3.82 -5.33
N PRO A 96 13.33 4.35 -4.86
CA PRO A 96 12.09 4.25 -5.64
C PRO A 96 12.19 4.97 -6.98
N ILE A 97 11.67 4.35 -8.02
CA ILE A 97 11.54 4.95 -9.35
C ILE A 97 10.10 4.69 -9.80
N ALA A 98 9.31 5.75 -9.95
CA ALA A 98 7.90 5.61 -10.28
C ALA A 98 7.69 5.06 -11.68
N ASN A 99 6.88 4.02 -11.79
CA ASN A 99 6.30 3.59 -13.07
C ASN A 99 5.09 4.50 -13.33
N THR A 100 5.26 5.50 -14.19
CA THR A 100 4.26 6.55 -14.37
C THR A 100 2.95 6.10 -14.98
N ALA A 101 2.89 4.88 -15.52
CA ALA A 101 1.61 4.29 -15.95
C ALA A 101 0.71 3.98 -14.74
N GLU A 102 1.29 3.70 -13.58
CA GLU A 102 0.56 3.32 -12.37
C GLU A 102 0.69 4.34 -11.24
N VAL A 103 1.87 4.97 -11.13
CA VAL A 103 2.24 5.86 -10.02
C VAL A 103 2.68 7.20 -10.59
N ALA A 104 1.93 8.26 -10.29
CA ALA A 104 2.29 9.59 -10.78
C ALA A 104 3.52 10.13 -10.07
N GLU A 105 3.56 9.99 -8.75
CA GLU A 105 4.63 10.49 -7.90
C GLU A 105 4.68 9.69 -6.61
N PHE A 106 5.77 9.80 -5.87
CA PHE A 106 5.87 9.23 -4.53
C PHE A 106 6.39 10.28 -3.56
N TYR A 107 6.09 10.07 -2.28
CA TYR A 107 6.44 10.98 -1.19
C TYR A 107 6.81 10.19 0.05
N TRP A 108 7.58 10.80 0.93
CA TRP A 108 7.80 10.31 2.29
C TRP A 108 7.01 11.21 3.23
N LEU A 109 5.93 10.69 3.80
CA LEU A 109 5.03 11.46 4.65
C LEU A 109 4.82 10.76 5.98
N SER A 110 4.76 11.52 7.06
CA SER A 110 4.34 10.98 8.35
C SER A 110 2.81 10.77 8.35
N ILE A 111 2.34 9.94 9.27
CA ILE A 111 0.90 9.74 9.46
C ILE A 111 0.23 11.08 9.80
N ASN A 112 0.86 11.89 10.65
CA ASN A 112 0.30 13.18 11.03
C ASN A 112 0.20 14.16 9.85
N GLU A 113 1.15 14.09 8.90
CA GLU A 113 1.08 14.88 7.68
C GLU A 113 -0.07 14.42 6.76
N MET A 114 -0.40 13.15 6.80
CA MET A 114 -1.47 12.59 5.97
C MET A 114 -2.86 12.81 6.53
N ARG A 115 -3.03 12.77 7.87
CA ARG A 115 -4.35 12.80 8.52
C ARG A 115 -5.29 13.92 8.05
N PRO A 116 -4.84 15.18 7.86
CA PRO A 116 -5.77 16.25 7.47
C PRO A 116 -6.09 16.30 5.98
N ARG A 117 -5.49 15.42 5.18
CA ARG A 117 -5.66 15.45 3.73
C ARG A 117 -7.01 14.87 3.33
N ASN A 118 -7.57 15.38 2.23
CA ASN A 118 -8.84 14.91 1.68
C ASN A 118 -8.66 14.12 0.37
N ASP A 119 -7.41 13.82 0.00
CA ASP A 119 -7.07 13.10 -1.23
C ASP A 119 -6.53 11.70 -0.95
N LEU A 120 -6.92 11.08 0.16
CA LEU A 120 -6.48 9.75 0.55
C LEU A 120 -7.42 8.67 0.03
N LEU A 121 -6.86 7.56 -0.46
CA LEU A 121 -7.65 6.36 -0.69
C LEU A 121 -8.23 5.87 0.64
N GLY A 122 -9.48 5.39 0.61
CA GLY A 122 -10.23 5.09 1.85
C GLY A 122 -9.59 4.11 2.81
N SER A 123 -8.71 3.23 2.32
CA SER A 123 -7.99 2.29 3.19
C SER A 123 -7.00 2.98 4.13
N LEU A 124 -6.48 4.16 3.77
CA LEU A 124 -5.53 4.88 4.62
C LEU A 124 -6.15 5.38 5.93
N PRO A 125 -7.30 6.09 5.92
CA PRO A 125 -7.95 6.42 7.17
C PRO A 125 -8.29 5.20 8.03
N ASP A 126 -8.67 4.09 7.43
CA ASP A 126 -8.93 2.85 8.15
C ASP A 126 -7.67 2.35 8.87
N PHE A 127 -6.52 2.44 8.20
CA PHE A 127 -5.23 2.09 8.78
C PHE A 127 -4.89 2.99 9.99
N PHE A 128 -5.09 4.30 9.84
CA PHE A 128 -4.83 5.24 10.94
C PHE A 128 -5.75 4.94 12.14
N ASN A 129 -7.00 4.65 11.89
CA ASN A 129 -7.96 4.29 12.94
C ASN A 129 -7.54 3.02 13.66
N ALA A 130 -7.04 2.04 12.94
CA ALA A 130 -6.58 0.78 13.53
C ALA A 130 -5.33 0.98 14.40
N ILE A 131 -4.44 1.88 14.00
CA ILE A 131 -3.30 2.27 14.83
C ILE A 131 -3.78 2.95 16.11
N ASP A 132 -4.69 3.91 15.99
CA ASP A 132 -5.21 4.66 17.13
C ASP A 132 -5.96 3.77 18.11
N ALA A 133 -6.67 2.78 17.60
CA ALA A 133 -7.39 1.79 18.40
C ALA A 133 -6.49 0.70 18.97
N GLN A 134 -5.20 0.75 18.69
CA GLN A 134 -4.19 -0.24 19.14
C GLN A 134 -4.48 -1.66 18.61
N VAL A 135 -5.18 -1.75 17.49
CA VAL A 135 -5.39 -3.02 16.78
C VAL A 135 -4.10 -3.43 16.07
N ILE A 136 -3.33 -2.44 15.62
CA ILE A 136 -2.05 -2.65 14.98
C ILE A 136 -0.93 -2.38 15.99
N ARG A 137 -0.01 -3.32 16.08
CA ARG A 137 1.24 -3.10 16.82
C ARG A 137 2.20 -2.35 15.92
N TRP A 138 2.34 -1.11 16.22
CA TRP A 138 3.13 -0.18 15.40
C TRP A 138 4.62 -0.14 15.75
#